data_4ffe353f0de4f1c13f65ee79d1598092
#
_entry.id   4ffe353f0de4f1c13f65ee79d1598092
#
_cell.length_a   1.000
_cell.length_b   1.000
_cell.length_c   1.000
_cell.angle_alpha   90.00
_cell.angle_beta   90.00
_cell.angle_gamma   90.00
#
_symmetry.space_group_name_H-M   'P 1'
#
loop_
_entity.id
_entity.type
_entity.pdbx_description
1 polymer ?
#
loop_
_entity_poly.entity_id
_entity_poly.type
_entity_poly.pdbx_seq_one_letter_code
_entity_poly.pdbx_strand_id
1 'polypeptide(L)'
;MSIKCAFLGLGVMGYPMAGHLLRKGFDVTVYNRTTVKAQKWAQEYGAGYKATAFEAVEDADFVFACLGNDDDVRSVVLGEQGAFDGMKSGAVFVDHTTDSADLARELFAACKAIWLTILANCPLPASPRYVTLHAYESITGLAFSKTSASPPTI
;
A
#
# COMPACT_ATOMS: atom_id res chain seq x y z
N MET A 1 0.38 -21.13 -5.69
CA MET A 1 1.10 -19.85 -5.92
C MET A 1 0.86 -18.95 -4.73
N SER A 2 1.91 -18.35 -4.17
CA SER A 2 1.77 -17.36 -3.10
C SER A 2 1.47 -16.00 -3.72
N ILE A 3 0.56 -15.22 -3.11
CA ILE A 3 0.29 -13.84 -3.50
C ILE A 3 1.50 -13.00 -3.09
N LYS A 4 2.04 -12.22 -4.04
CA LYS A 4 3.18 -11.36 -3.82
C LYS A 4 2.73 -9.96 -3.39
N CYS A 5 3.28 -9.49 -2.28
CA CYS A 5 2.99 -8.19 -1.71
C CYS A 5 4.26 -7.34 -1.63
N ALA A 6 4.17 -6.08 -2.00
CA ALA A 6 5.19 -5.09 -1.67
C ALA A 6 4.68 -4.20 -0.53
N PHE A 7 5.56 -3.82 0.39
CA PHE A 7 5.21 -2.89 1.48
C PHE A 7 6.18 -1.70 1.49
N LEU A 8 5.65 -0.51 1.26
CA LEU A 8 6.38 0.74 1.15
C LEU A 8 6.23 1.57 2.43
N GLY A 9 7.33 1.76 3.14
CA GLY A 9 7.37 2.51 4.39
C GLY A 9 7.26 1.62 5.63
N LEU A 10 8.35 1.56 6.38
CA LEU A 10 8.50 0.79 7.60
C LEU A 10 8.52 1.70 8.85
N GLY A 11 7.57 2.61 8.91
CA GLY A 11 7.32 3.44 10.10
C GLY A 11 6.81 2.63 11.29
N VAL A 12 6.32 3.31 12.32
CA VAL A 12 5.77 2.67 13.53
C VAL A 12 4.63 1.72 13.17
N MET A 13 3.77 2.12 12.23
CA MET A 13 2.65 1.29 11.77
C MET A 13 3.07 0.31 10.67
N GLY A 14 3.81 0.75 9.65
CA GLY A 14 4.16 -0.08 8.50
C GLY A 14 5.02 -1.29 8.86
N TYR A 15 5.94 -1.15 9.81
CA TYR A 15 6.83 -2.23 10.24
C TYR A 15 6.06 -3.48 10.72
N PRO A 16 5.14 -3.38 11.68
CA PRO A 16 4.33 -4.53 12.11
C PRO A 16 3.30 -4.97 11.06
N MET A 17 2.75 -4.04 10.26
CA MET A 17 1.77 -4.37 9.22
C MET A 17 2.38 -5.31 8.16
N ALA A 18 3.57 -4.99 7.65
CA ALA A 18 4.30 -5.85 6.73
C ALA A 18 4.58 -7.24 7.35
N GLY A 19 4.94 -7.30 8.63
CA GLY A 19 5.13 -8.55 9.37
C GLY A 19 3.86 -9.38 9.51
N HIS A 20 2.70 -8.73 9.65
CA HIS A 20 1.41 -9.42 9.69
C HIS A 20 1.06 -10.07 8.35
N LEU A 21 1.31 -9.40 7.23
CA LEU A 21 1.12 -9.99 5.90
C LEU A 21 1.96 -11.26 5.74
N LEU A 22 3.23 -11.21 6.10
CA LEU A 22 4.12 -12.37 6.03
C LEU A 22 3.62 -13.54 6.89
N ARG A 23 3.20 -13.27 8.14
CA ARG A 23 2.64 -14.31 9.03
C ARG A 23 1.35 -14.94 8.49
N LYS A 24 0.62 -14.26 7.62
CA LYS A 24 -0.57 -14.78 6.93
C LYS A 24 -0.23 -15.59 5.68
N GLY A 25 1.06 -15.76 5.36
CA GLY A 25 1.53 -16.59 4.26
C GLY A 25 1.68 -15.88 2.93
N PHE A 26 1.63 -14.54 2.91
CA PHE A 26 1.95 -13.75 1.72
C PHE A 26 3.48 -13.71 1.51
N ASP A 27 3.90 -13.64 0.26
CA ASP A 27 5.30 -13.36 -0.10
C ASP A 27 5.51 -11.84 -0.05
N VAL A 28 6.29 -11.35 0.92
CA VAL A 28 6.41 -9.91 1.20
C VAL A 28 7.81 -9.40 0.87
N THR A 29 7.87 -8.40 0.02
CA THR A 29 9.08 -7.60 -0.24
C THR A 29 8.87 -6.19 0.33
N VAL A 30 9.83 -5.67 1.07
CA VAL A 30 9.70 -4.34 1.67
C VAL A 30 10.65 -3.32 1.06
N TYR A 31 10.21 -2.06 1.09
CA TYR A 31 11.04 -0.89 0.80
C TYR A 31 10.91 0.14 1.91
N ASN A 32 11.99 0.80 2.21
CA ASN A 32 12.01 1.98 3.07
C ASN A 32 13.11 2.95 2.63
N ARG A 33 12.85 4.26 2.64
CA ARG A 33 13.80 5.30 2.27
C ARG A 33 15.15 5.13 3.00
N THR A 34 15.13 4.76 4.27
CA THR A 34 16.32 4.33 5.00
C THR A 34 16.51 2.83 4.81
N THR A 35 17.36 2.45 3.85
CA THR A 35 17.59 1.05 3.45
C THR A 35 17.97 0.13 4.60
N VAL A 36 18.78 0.61 5.56
CA VAL A 36 19.17 -0.16 6.76
C VAL A 36 17.95 -0.65 7.54
N LYS A 37 16.86 0.12 7.57
CA LYS A 37 15.62 -0.27 8.24
C LYS A 37 14.92 -1.42 7.50
N ALA A 38 14.91 -1.38 6.17
CA ALA A 38 14.38 -2.45 5.34
C ALA A 38 15.22 -3.75 5.48
N GLN A 39 16.54 -3.62 5.51
CA GLN A 39 17.46 -4.74 5.76
C GLN A 39 17.19 -5.40 7.11
N LYS A 40 17.08 -4.59 8.16
CA LYS A 40 16.79 -5.08 9.52
C LYS A 40 15.46 -5.84 9.56
N TRP A 41 14.41 -5.27 8.96
CA TRP A 41 13.11 -5.94 8.88
C TRP A 41 13.21 -7.28 8.13
N ALA A 42 13.90 -7.29 6.97
CA ALA A 42 14.07 -8.50 6.18
C ALA A 42 14.82 -9.60 6.93
N GLN A 43 15.85 -9.24 7.70
CA GLN A 43 16.57 -10.19 8.56
C GLN A 43 15.71 -10.74 9.70
N GLU A 44 14.92 -9.88 10.34
CA GLU A 44 14.05 -10.25 11.46
C GLU A 44 12.94 -11.20 11.03
N TYR A 45 12.36 -10.96 9.85
CA TYR A 45 11.20 -11.73 9.36
C TYR A 45 11.56 -12.83 8.35
N GLY A 46 12.81 -12.91 7.90
CA GLY A 46 13.23 -13.89 6.89
C GLY A 46 12.64 -13.63 5.50
N ALA A 47 12.48 -12.36 5.12
CA ALA A 47 11.81 -11.94 3.90
C ALA A 47 12.68 -11.06 3.00
N GLY A 48 12.16 -10.57 1.87
CA GLY A 48 12.88 -9.76 0.91
C GLY A 48 12.83 -8.26 1.20
N TYR A 49 13.85 -7.52 0.75
CA TYR A 49 13.83 -6.07 0.65
C TYR A 49 14.44 -5.61 -0.66
N LYS A 50 14.14 -4.37 -1.07
CA LYS A 50 14.74 -3.72 -2.24
C LYS A 50 15.23 -2.32 -1.89
N ALA A 51 16.17 -1.82 -2.72
CA ALA A 51 16.77 -0.50 -2.52
C ALA A 51 15.90 0.65 -3.05
N THR A 52 15.05 0.37 -4.05
CA THR A 52 14.12 1.34 -4.64
C THR A 52 12.68 0.87 -4.52
N ALA A 53 11.73 1.83 -4.56
CA ALA A 53 10.31 1.51 -4.58
C ALA A 53 9.94 0.77 -5.87
N PHE A 54 10.50 1.19 -7.00
CA PHE A 54 10.33 0.55 -8.30
C PHE A 54 10.61 -0.95 -8.23
N GLU A 55 11.82 -1.34 -7.80
CA GLU A 55 12.21 -2.75 -7.71
C GLU A 55 11.35 -3.55 -6.73
N ALA A 56 10.88 -2.91 -5.67
CA ALA A 56 10.08 -3.61 -4.67
C ALA A 56 8.71 -4.05 -5.19
N VAL A 57 8.18 -3.35 -6.19
CA VAL A 57 6.80 -3.55 -6.67
C VAL A 57 6.69 -4.33 -8.00
N GLU A 58 7.80 -4.57 -8.72
CA GLU A 58 7.81 -5.14 -10.08
C GLU A 58 6.96 -6.43 -10.22
N ASP A 59 7.03 -7.30 -9.24
CA ASP A 59 6.33 -8.59 -9.26
C ASP A 59 5.08 -8.63 -8.36
N ALA A 60 4.79 -7.53 -7.64
CA ALA A 60 3.74 -7.52 -6.64
C ALA A 60 2.33 -7.57 -7.26
N ASP A 61 1.45 -8.35 -6.64
CA ASP A 61 0.01 -8.36 -6.91
C ASP A 61 -0.68 -7.25 -6.11
N PHE A 62 -0.18 -7.00 -4.89
CA PHE A 62 -0.64 -5.94 -4.00
C PHE A 62 0.55 -5.10 -3.53
N VAL A 63 0.40 -3.79 -3.60
CA VAL A 63 1.36 -2.82 -3.10
C VAL A 63 0.72 -2.00 -1.99
N PHE A 64 1.27 -2.10 -0.79
CA PHE A 64 0.82 -1.36 0.38
C PHE A 64 1.76 -0.20 0.65
N ALA A 65 1.22 0.99 0.91
CA ALA A 65 1.97 2.15 1.35
C ALA A 65 1.51 2.60 2.74
N CYS A 66 2.47 2.93 3.60
CA CYS A 66 2.24 3.56 4.90
C CYS A 66 3.38 4.55 5.17
N LEU A 67 3.23 5.76 4.66
CA LEU A 67 4.27 6.79 4.59
C LEU A 67 3.95 7.94 5.56
N GLY A 68 4.83 8.94 5.63
CA GLY A 68 4.75 9.96 6.66
C GLY A 68 3.79 11.11 6.34
N ASN A 69 3.70 11.51 5.08
CA ASN A 69 2.95 12.67 4.60
C ASN A 69 2.80 12.66 3.07
N ASP A 70 2.07 13.63 2.52
CA ASP A 70 1.81 13.78 1.09
C ASP A 70 3.08 13.84 0.24
N ASP A 71 4.11 14.56 0.68
CA ASP A 71 5.36 14.70 -0.07
C ASP A 71 6.16 13.40 -0.11
N ASP A 72 6.15 12.65 0.99
CA ASP A 72 6.73 11.31 1.04
C ASP A 72 6.00 10.35 0.08
N VAL A 73 4.67 10.42 0.02
CA VAL A 73 3.87 9.61 -0.92
C VAL A 73 4.18 10.00 -2.37
N ARG A 74 4.17 11.29 -2.70
CA ARG A 74 4.52 11.76 -4.06
C ARG A 74 5.90 11.26 -4.47
N SER A 75 6.88 11.41 -3.61
CA SER A 75 8.26 11.00 -3.90
C SER A 75 8.38 9.48 -4.13
N VAL A 76 7.76 8.67 -3.27
CA VAL A 76 7.91 7.20 -3.31
C VAL A 76 7.02 6.57 -4.37
N VAL A 77 5.85 7.15 -4.63
CA VAL A 77 4.84 6.54 -5.52
C VAL A 77 4.89 7.13 -6.93
N LEU A 78 4.95 8.46 -7.05
CA LEU A 78 4.88 9.18 -8.32
C LEU A 78 6.24 9.72 -8.81
N GLY A 79 7.27 9.66 -7.97
CA GLY A 79 8.61 10.16 -8.29
C GLY A 79 9.33 9.33 -9.34
N GLU A 80 10.48 9.80 -9.78
CA GLU A 80 11.38 9.05 -10.65
C GLU A 80 11.78 7.72 -9.99
N GLN A 81 11.62 6.60 -10.69
CA GLN A 81 11.70 5.25 -10.14
C GLN A 81 10.71 5.01 -8.98
N GLY A 82 9.57 5.67 -9.02
CA GLY A 82 8.49 5.50 -8.08
C GLY A 82 7.77 4.16 -8.24
N ALA A 83 6.90 3.87 -7.28
CA ALA A 83 6.20 2.59 -7.26
C ALA A 83 5.29 2.40 -8.50
N PHE A 84 4.62 3.46 -8.96
CA PHE A 84 3.69 3.34 -10.09
C PHE A 84 4.38 2.99 -11.40
N ASP A 85 5.64 3.41 -11.59
CA ASP A 85 6.42 3.07 -12.78
C ASP A 85 6.83 1.58 -12.80
N GLY A 86 6.97 0.95 -11.63
CA GLY A 86 7.38 -0.45 -11.49
C GLY A 86 6.22 -1.44 -11.37
N MET A 87 5.00 -0.99 -11.06
CA MET A 87 3.86 -1.87 -10.84
C MET A 87 3.37 -2.51 -12.15
N LYS A 88 3.15 -3.82 -12.12
CA LYS A 88 2.55 -4.54 -13.25
C LYS A 88 1.08 -4.18 -13.46
N SER A 89 0.61 -4.28 -14.69
CA SER A 89 -0.81 -4.09 -15.02
C SER A 89 -1.71 -5.03 -14.21
N GLY A 90 -2.78 -4.49 -13.64
CA GLY A 90 -3.73 -5.23 -12.82
C GLY A 90 -3.34 -5.36 -11.34
N ALA A 91 -2.15 -4.88 -10.94
CA ALA A 91 -1.79 -4.82 -9.54
C ALA A 91 -2.69 -3.83 -8.77
N VAL A 92 -2.83 -4.06 -7.48
CA VAL A 92 -3.66 -3.24 -6.58
C VAL A 92 -2.74 -2.42 -5.67
N PHE A 93 -2.90 -1.09 -5.69
CA PHE A 93 -2.24 -0.19 -4.75
C PHE A 93 -3.16 0.13 -3.57
N VAL A 94 -2.66 -0.06 -2.36
CA VAL A 94 -3.40 0.15 -1.11
C VAL A 94 -2.68 1.19 -0.27
N ASP A 95 -3.28 2.37 -0.13
CA ASP A 95 -2.71 3.44 0.66
C ASP A 95 -3.30 3.48 2.08
N HIS A 96 -2.43 3.32 3.06
CA HIS A 96 -2.72 3.42 4.49
C HIS A 96 -2.22 4.75 5.09
N THR A 97 -1.64 5.62 4.28
CA THR A 97 -1.19 6.93 4.73
C THR A 97 -2.41 7.81 5.04
N THR A 98 -2.29 8.71 5.99
CA THR A 98 -3.28 9.76 6.22
C THR A 98 -2.98 10.91 5.28
N ASP A 99 -3.64 10.91 4.12
CA ASP A 99 -3.39 11.82 3.01
C ASP A 99 -4.36 12.98 2.94
N SER A 100 -3.95 14.03 2.22
CA SER A 100 -4.87 15.07 1.78
C SER A 100 -5.79 14.57 0.66
N ALA A 101 -6.99 15.15 0.56
CA ALA A 101 -7.91 14.85 -0.52
C ALA A 101 -7.35 15.19 -1.91
N ASP A 102 -6.43 16.14 -1.99
CA ASP A 102 -5.77 16.53 -3.24
C ASP A 102 -4.78 15.47 -3.70
N LEU A 103 -3.96 14.93 -2.80
CA LEU A 103 -3.08 13.81 -3.12
C LEU A 103 -3.87 12.56 -3.53
N ALA A 104 -4.96 12.24 -2.82
CA ALA A 104 -5.79 11.10 -3.19
C ALA A 104 -6.35 11.21 -4.62
N ARG A 105 -6.74 12.43 -5.06
CA ARG A 105 -7.17 12.69 -6.46
C ARG A 105 -6.03 12.54 -7.46
N GLU A 106 -4.84 13.01 -7.10
CA GLU A 106 -3.62 12.90 -7.91
C GLU A 106 -3.24 11.43 -8.13
N LEU A 107 -3.19 10.64 -7.07
CA LEU A 107 -2.93 9.20 -7.12
C LEU A 107 -3.98 8.46 -7.96
N PHE A 108 -5.25 8.80 -7.79
CA PHE A 108 -6.34 8.21 -8.58
C PHE A 108 -6.20 8.50 -10.07
N ALA A 109 -5.86 9.74 -10.44
CA ALA A 109 -5.64 10.11 -11.83
C ALA A 109 -4.47 9.34 -12.45
N ALA A 110 -3.36 9.19 -11.72
CA ALA A 110 -2.19 8.42 -12.13
C ALA A 110 -2.52 6.93 -12.29
N CYS A 111 -3.19 6.32 -11.32
CA CYS A 111 -3.63 4.92 -11.40
C CYS A 111 -4.51 4.62 -12.62
N LYS A 112 -5.42 5.53 -12.93
CA LYS A 112 -6.30 5.39 -14.10
C LYS A 112 -5.52 5.37 -15.41
N ALA A 113 -4.45 6.16 -15.50
CA ALA A 113 -3.62 6.24 -16.70
C ALA A 113 -2.84 4.94 -16.97
N ILE A 114 -2.51 4.17 -15.93
CA ILE A 114 -1.68 2.96 -16.01
C ILE A 114 -2.43 1.66 -15.66
N TRP A 115 -3.77 1.69 -15.67
CA TRP A 115 -4.63 0.51 -15.42
C TRP A 115 -4.41 -0.18 -14.06
N LEU A 116 -4.04 0.58 -13.04
CA LEU A 116 -3.98 0.11 -11.66
C LEU A 116 -5.31 0.29 -10.93
N THR A 117 -5.50 -0.49 -9.87
CA THR A 117 -6.60 -0.31 -8.91
C THR A 117 -6.04 0.33 -7.64
N ILE A 118 -6.69 1.39 -7.14
CA ILE A 118 -6.29 2.05 -5.89
C ILE A 118 -7.34 1.83 -4.79
N LEU A 119 -6.86 1.55 -3.59
CA LEU A 119 -7.62 1.53 -2.35
C LEU A 119 -6.98 2.56 -1.42
N ALA A 120 -7.68 3.64 -1.11
CA ALA A 120 -7.18 4.67 -0.23
C ALA A 120 -8.08 4.83 0.99
N ASN A 121 -7.50 5.20 2.12
CA ASN A 121 -8.23 5.44 3.37
C ASN A 121 -8.92 6.83 3.40
N CYS A 122 -9.14 7.46 2.24
CA CYS A 122 -9.78 8.77 2.12
C CYS A 122 -11.22 8.62 1.59
N PRO A 123 -12.23 9.35 2.16
CA PRO A 123 -13.58 9.38 1.62
C PRO A 123 -13.62 10.19 0.32
N LEU A 124 -13.38 9.54 -0.80
CA LEU A 124 -13.55 10.13 -2.13
C LEU A 124 -15.00 9.90 -2.61
N PRO A 125 -15.56 10.82 -3.42
CA PRO A 125 -16.92 10.66 -3.95
C PRO A 125 -17.01 9.40 -4.83
N ALA A 126 -18.12 8.71 -4.72
CA ALA A 126 -18.41 7.43 -5.35
C ALA A 126 -18.00 7.38 -6.83
N SER A 127 -16.97 6.63 -7.13
CA SER A 127 -16.57 6.24 -8.48
C SER A 127 -16.63 4.72 -8.58
N PRO A 128 -17.05 4.15 -9.73
CA PRO A 128 -17.29 2.71 -9.87
C PRO A 128 -16.05 1.81 -9.76
N ARG A 129 -14.89 2.36 -9.42
CA ARG A 129 -13.62 1.63 -9.22
C ARG A 129 -13.08 1.71 -7.80
N TYR A 130 -13.84 2.26 -6.86
CA TYR A 130 -13.51 2.16 -5.44
C TYR A 130 -13.90 0.78 -4.95
N VAL A 131 -12.90 -0.03 -4.68
CA VAL A 131 -13.11 -1.23 -3.88
C VAL A 131 -13.23 -0.75 -2.43
N THR A 132 -14.43 -0.77 -1.91
CA THR A 132 -14.69 -0.46 -0.50
C THR A 132 -13.94 -1.43 0.41
N LEU A 133 -13.76 -1.08 1.68
CA LEU A 133 -13.14 -1.92 2.72
C LEU A 133 -13.66 -3.39 2.69
N HIS A 134 -14.89 -3.62 2.27
CA HIS A 134 -15.53 -4.93 2.08
C HIS A 134 -14.86 -5.81 1.01
N ALA A 135 -14.35 -5.23 -0.05
CA ALA A 135 -13.65 -6.00 -1.07
C ALA A 135 -12.22 -6.34 -0.63
N TYR A 136 -11.59 -5.48 0.19
CA TYR A 136 -10.33 -5.79 0.84
C TYR A 136 -10.46 -7.02 1.75
N GLU A 137 -11.51 -7.12 2.56
CA GLU A 137 -11.80 -8.29 3.39
C GLU A 137 -12.00 -9.57 2.54
N SER A 138 -12.67 -9.45 1.41
CA SER A 138 -12.90 -10.58 0.49
C SER A 138 -11.64 -11.04 -0.23
N ILE A 139 -10.73 -10.12 -0.56
CA ILE A 139 -9.49 -10.40 -1.29
C ILE A 139 -8.40 -10.93 -0.35
N THR A 140 -8.30 -10.39 0.87
CA THR A 140 -7.20 -10.69 1.79
C THR A 140 -7.58 -11.69 2.89
N GLY A 141 -8.87 -11.94 3.12
CA GLY A 141 -9.38 -12.71 4.25
C GLY A 141 -9.11 -12.05 5.62
N LEU A 142 -8.71 -10.78 5.61
CA LEU A 142 -8.46 -9.97 6.81
C LEU A 142 -9.76 -9.25 7.20
N ALA A 143 -10.50 -9.81 8.17
CA ALA A 143 -11.66 -9.15 8.73
C ALA A 143 -11.21 -7.96 9.60
N PHE A 144 -11.54 -6.73 9.19
CA PHE A 144 -11.50 -5.58 10.08
C PHE A 144 -12.74 -5.62 10.97
N SER A 145 -12.55 -5.80 12.27
CA SER A 145 -13.62 -5.67 13.26
C SER A 145 -14.27 -4.29 13.13
N LYS A 146 -15.54 -4.26 12.73
CA LYS A 146 -16.36 -3.06 12.75
C LYS A 146 -16.57 -2.63 14.19
N THR A 147 -15.81 -1.68 14.68
CA THR A 147 -16.29 -0.84 15.78
C THR A 147 -17.35 0.08 15.17
N SER A 148 -18.61 -0.20 15.45
CA SER A 148 -19.76 0.60 15.08
C SER A 148 -19.69 1.96 15.78
N ALA A 149 -19.15 2.96 15.10
CA ALA A 149 -19.44 4.35 15.45
C ALA A 149 -20.67 4.77 14.64
N SER A 150 -21.81 4.82 15.30
CA SER A 150 -23.01 5.47 14.77
C SER A 150 -22.68 6.95 14.52
N PRO A 151 -23.10 7.54 13.39
CA PRO A 151 -22.91 8.98 13.18
C PRO A 151 -23.74 9.76 14.19
N PRO A 152 -23.26 10.93 14.66
CA PRO A 152 -24.04 11.79 15.52
C PRO A 152 -25.28 12.27 14.76
N THR A 153 -26.44 12.11 15.37
CA THR A 153 -27.72 12.69 14.92
C THR A 153 -27.64 14.22 15.09
N ILE A 154 -27.82 14.97 14.01
CA ILE A 154 -28.05 16.43 14.04
C ILE A 154 -29.50 16.67 14.35
#